data_95567a30cfa91f1db3920a053a9c1381
#
_entry.id   95567a30cfa91f1db3920a053a9c1381
#
_cell.length_a   1.000
_cell.length_b   1.000
_cell.length_c   1.000
_cell.angle_alpha   90.00
_cell.angle_beta   90.00
_cell.angle_gamma   90.00
#
_symmetry.space_group_name_H-M   'P 1'
#
loop_
_entity.id
_entity.type
_entity.pdbx_description
1 polymer ?
#
loop_
_entity_poly.entity_id
_entity_poly.type
_entity_poly.pdbx_seq_one_letter_code
_entity_poly.pdbx_strand_id
1 'polypeptide(L)'
;MYVCKDNYIIQEIRSYETNIKDAYKETKEKTFFPTKHLITRWFNIFNNEIFNNTIHPFHDIEIKRKQGCHAETCAEEDKNGNVYATLSISDRFINKNEFLYTLAHEMIHQWQWMELNQLDHGKTFWKWKNKLAQFEIPLTIKI
;
A
#
# COMPACT_ATOMS: atom_id res chain seq x y z
N MET A 1 -9.93 -2.35 -29.32
CA MET A 1 -10.44 -1.59 -28.18
C MET A 1 -9.27 -1.21 -27.28
N TYR A 2 -9.27 0.02 -26.86
CA TYR A 2 -8.26 0.47 -25.93
C TYR A 2 -8.55 -0.05 -24.52
N VAL A 3 -7.57 -0.75 -23.96
CA VAL A 3 -7.60 -1.14 -22.55
C VAL A 3 -6.48 -0.35 -21.87
N CYS A 4 -6.85 0.67 -21.13
CA CYS A 4 -5.85 1.48 -20.45
C CYS A 4 -5.24 0.75 -19.27
N LYS A 5 -4.09 1.25 -18.80
CA LYS A 5 -3.42 0.68 -17.65
C LYS A 5 -4.32 0.63 -16.41
N ASP A 6 -5.14 1.68 -16.25
CA ASP A 6 -6.06 1.74 -15.12
C ASP A 6 -7.05 0.58 -15.13
N ASN A 7 -7.59 0.25 -16.33
CA ASN A 7 -8.50 -0.89 -16.44
C ASN A 7 -7.79 -2.20 -16.14
N TYR A 8 -6.53 -2.32 -16.57
CA TYR A 8 -5.74 -3.53 -16.31
C TYR A 8 -5.53 -3.75 -14.82
N ILE A 9 -5.11 -2.72 -14.09
CA ILE A 9 -4.86 -2.86 -12.65
C ILE A 9 -6.14 -3.08 -11.86
N ILE A 10 -7.24 -2.44 -12.25
CA ILE A 10 -8.54 -2.69 -11.64
C ILE A 10 -8.92 -4.15 -11.80
N GLN A 11 -8.72 -4.71 -13.00
CA GLN A 11 -9.02 -6.11 -13.25
C GLN A 11 -8.18 -7.03 -12.37
N GLU A 12 -6.91 -6.72 -12.16
CA GLU A 12 -6.07 -7.53 -11.29
C GLU A 12 -6.54 -7.46 -9.84
N ILE A 13 -6.85 -6.26 -9.35
CA ILE A 13 -7.37 -6.09 -7.99
C ILE A 13 -8.71 -6.82 -7.86
N ARG A 14 -9.61 -6.66 -8.81
CA ARG A 14 -10.93 -7.31 -8.79
C ARG A 14 -10.83 -8.83 -8.89
N SER A 15 -9.85 -9.34 -9.62
CA SER A 15 -9.60 -10.78 -9.69
C SER A 15 -9.31 -11.35 -8.30
N TYR A 16 -8.47 -10.66 -7.52
CA TYR A 16 -8.23 -11.06 -6.15
C TYR A 16 -9.47 -10.92 -5.28
N GLU A 17 -10.23 -9.84 -5.45
CA GLU A 17 -11.48 -9.64 -4.71
C GLU A 17 -12.49 -10.73 -5.02
N THR A 18 -12.62 -11.14 -6.28
CA THR A 18 -13.53 -12.19 -6.68
C THR A 18 -13.14 -13.50 -6.01
N ASN A 19 -11.85 -13.83 -6.01
CA ASN A 19 -11.36 -15.01 -5.33
C ASN A 19 -11.62 -14.96 -3.84
N ILE A 20 -11.45 -13.79 -3.23
CA ILE A 20 -11.75 -13.58 -1.83
C ILE A 20 -13.26 -13.74 -1.57
N LYS A 21 -14.11 -13.15 -2.42
CA LYS A 21 -15.56 -13.27 -2.26
C LYS A 21 -16.04 -14.71 -2.37
N ASP A 22 -15.45 -15.49 -3.27
CA ASP A 22 -15.78 -16.89 -3.38
C ASP A 22 -15.37 -17.66 -2.11
N ALA A 23 -14.21 -17.33 -1.57
CA ALA A 23 -13.77 -17.88 -0.29
C ALA A 23 -14.67 -17.42 0.86
N TYR A 24 -15.16 -16.17 0.80
CA TYR A 24 -16.09 -15.62 1.80
C TYR A 24 -17.40 -16.36 1.89
N LYS A 25 -17.88 -16.85 0.77
CA LYS A 25 -19.11 -17.68 0.79
C LYS A 25 -18.89 -18.94 1.62
N GLU A 26 -17.66 -19.36 1.73
CA GLU A 26 -17.26 -20.56 2.48
C GLU A 26 -16.76 -20.22 3.89
N THR A 27 -15.93 -19.15 4.00
CA THR A 27 -15.28 -18.77 5.27
C THR A 27 -15.25 -17.26 5.43
N LYS A 28 -16.26 -16.64 5.87
CA LYS A 28 -16.50 -15.19 5.92
C LYS A 28 -15.28 -14.26 5.95
N GLU A 29 -14.19 -14.63 6.60
CA GLU A 29 -12.99 -13.81 6.66
C GLU A 29 -11.78 -14.70 6.59
N LYS A 30 -11.02 -14.54 5.52
CA LYS A 30 -9.77 -15.25 5.38
C LYS A 30 -8.62 -14.33 5.76
N THR A 31 -8.04 -14.58 6.93
CA THR A 31 -6.87 -13.85 7.40
C THR A 31 -5.77 -13.89 6.34
N PHE A 32 -5.20 -12.73 6.04
CA PHE A 32 -4.13 -12.60 5.08
C PHE A 32 -2.80 -12.40 5.80
N PHE A 33 -1.80 -13.19 5.41
CA PHE A 33 -0.46 -13.10 5.97
C PHE A 33 0.49 -12.62 4.88
N PRO A 34 0.90 -11.34 4.92
CA PRO A 34 1.78 -10.83 3.88
C PRO A 34 3.18 -11.42 3.99
N THR A 35 3.85 -11.52 2.84
CA THR A 35 5.24 -11.89 2.74
C THR A 35 6.00 -10.75 2.08
N LYS A 36 7.31 -10.70 2.22
CA LYS A 36 8.13 -9.69 1.53
C LYS A 36 7.92 -9.77 0.02
N HIS A 37 7.81 -10.98 -0.51
CA HIS A 37 7.56 -11.18 -1.93
C HIS A 37 6.24 -10.54 -2.38
N LEU A 38 5.16 -10.76 -1.63
CA LEU A 38 3.85 -10.19 -1.96
C LEU A 38 3.84 -8.68 -1.79
N ILE A 39 4.47 -8.17 -0.75
CA ILE A 39 4.58 -6.73 -0.52
C ILE A 39 5.31 -6.07 -1.69
N THR A 40 6.45 -6.63 -2.09
CA THR A 40 7.24 -6.11 -3.20
C THR A 40 6.47 -6.17 -4.52
N ARG A 41 5.77 -7.28 -4.75
CA ARG A 41 4.95 -7.44 -5.96
C ARG A 41 3.87 -6.36 -6.04
N TRP A 42 3.11 -6.16 -4.97
CA TRP A 42 2.05 -5.17 -4.96
C TRP A 42 2.57 -3.74 -4.93
N PHE A 43 3.71 -3.51 -4.27
CA PHE A 43 4.39 -2.23 -4.36
C PHE A 43 4.68 -1.88 -5.83
N ASN A 44 5.26 -2.81 -6.57
CA ASN A 44 5.61 -2.57 -7.96
C ASN A 44 4.37 -2.35 -8.84
N ILE A 45 3.30 -3.12 -8.62
CA ILE A 45 2.04 -2.95 -9.35
C ILE A 45 1.47 -1.56 -9.07
N PHE A 46 1.33 -1.18 -7.81
CA PHE A 46 0.78 0.12 -7.44
C PHE A 46 1.66 1.26 -7.95
N ASN A 47 2.96 1.13 -7.81
CA ASN A 47 3.88 2.16 -8.26
C ASN A 47 3.78 2.40 -9.77
N ASN A 48 3.75 1.32 -10.54
CA ASN A 48 3.63 1.42 -11.98
C ASN A 48 2.26 1.97 -12.43
N GLU A 49 1.19 1.49 -11.85
CA GLU A 49 -0.16 1.75 -12.37
C GLU A 49 -0.87 2.93 -11.69
N ILE A 50 -0.57 3.21 -10.45
CA ILE A 50 -1.24 4.27 -9.70
C ILE A 50 -0.34 5.50 -9.55
N PHE A 51 0.92 5.29 -9.20
CA PHE A 51 1.84 6.36 -8.83
C PHE A 51 2.82 6.76 -9.93
N ASN A 52 2.65 6.26 -11.14
CA ASN A 52 3.50 6.58 -12.30
C ASN A 52 4.99 6.38 -12.03
N ASN A 53 5.33 5.36 -11.26
CA ASN A 53 6.72 5.03 -10.87
C ASN A 53 7.44 6.17 -10.13
N THR A 54 6.69 6.98 -9.39
CA THR A 54 7.28 8.12 -8.67
C THR A 54 7.71 7.77 -7.25
N ILE A 55 7.42 6.56 -6.78
CA ILE A 55 7.69 6.19 -5.40
C ILE A 55 8.97 5.37 -5.33
N HIS A 56 9.92 5.84 -4.54
CA HIS A 56 11.17 5.11 -4.28
C HIS A 56 10.89 3.86 -3.46
N PRO A 57 11.60 2.76 -3.72
CA PRO A 57 11.45 1.56 -2.89
C PRO A 57 11.74 1.87 -1.42
N PHE A 58 11.09 1.13 -0.53
CA PHE A 58 11.49 1.17 0.88
C PHE A 58 12.89 0.58 1.02
N HIS A 59 13.68 1.18 1.91
CA HIS A 59 15.02 0.69 2.21
C HIS A 59 14.99 -0.73 2.74
N ASP A 60 14.02 -1.01 3.61
CA ASP A 60 13.79 -2.34 4.15
C ASP A 60 12.30 -2.52 4.46
N ILE A 61 11.90 -3.77 4.55
CA ILE A 61 10.53 -4.16 4.92
C ILE A 61 10.63 -5.07 6.13
N GLU A 62 10.01 -4.64 7.22
CA GLU A 62 9.96 -5.40 8.46
C GLU A 62 8.54 -5.87 8.70
N ILE A 63 8.34 -7.17 8.70
CA ILE A 63 7.03 -7.79 8.95
C ILE A 63 7.03 -8.29 10.39
N LYS A 64 6.11 -7.76 11.21
CA LYS A 64 6.06 -8.13 12.61
C LYS A 64 4.66 -7.96 13.16
N ARG A 65 4.40 -8.59 14.31
CA ARG A 65 3.14 -8.38 14.99
C ARG A 65 3.06 -6.94 15.48
N LYS A 66 1.95 -6.26 15.17
CA LYS A 66 1.75 -4.87 15.54
C LYS A 66 0.48 -4.71 16.37
N GLN A 67 0.52 -3.76 17.29
CA GLN A 67 -0.63 -3.37 18.09
C GLN A 67 -0.87 -1.88 17.89
N GLY A 68 -2.14 -1.51 17.76
CA GLY A 68 -2.53 -0.12 17.63
C GLY A 68 -2.50 0.44 16.20
N CYS A 69 -1.75 -0.18 15.30
CA CYS A 69 -1.74 0.18 13.88
C CYS A 69 -1.35 -1.04 13.06
N HIS A 70 -1.64 -0.99 11.75
CA HIS A 70 -1.30 -2.10 10.85
C HIS A 70 0.05 -1.90 10.17
N ALA A 71 0.50 -0.67 10.04
CA ALA A 71 1.78 -0.38 9.42
C ALA A 71 2.22 1.04 9.74
N GLU A 72 3.50 1.30 9.49
CA GLU A 72 4.04 2.64 9.58
C GLU A 72 5.26 2.77 8.67
N THR A 73 5.45 3.96 8.14
CA THR A 73 6.65 4.32 7.38
C THR A 73 7.61 4.97 8.37
N CYS A 74 8.72 4.28 8.63
CA CYS A 74 9.72 4.73 9.59
C CYS A 74 10.78 5.54 8.86
N ALA A 75 10.67 6.86 8.96
CA ALA A 75 11.55 7.78 8.28
C ALA A 75 12.91 7.84 8.97
N GLU A 76 13.96 7.85 8.19
CA GLU A 76 15.33 7.87 8.70
C GLU A 76 16.21 8.78 7.87
N GLU A 77 17.25 9.30 8.48
CA GLU A 77 18.26 10.11 7.83
C GLU A 77 19.63 9.67 8.35
N ASP A 78 20.56 9.39 7.44
CA ASP A 78 21.89 9.01 7.86
C ASP A 78 22.76 10.21 8.19
N LYS A 79 23.95 10.00 8.68
CA LYS A 79 24.88 11.06 9.08
C LYS A 79 25.35 11.94 7.92
N ASN A 80 25.14 11.49 6.69
CA ASN A 80 25.51 12.24 5.48
C ASN A 80 24.31 13.03 4.92
N GLY A 81 23.15 12.98 5.58
CA GLY A 81 21.97 13.67 5.14
C GLY A 81 21.13 12.89 4.12
N ASN A 82 21.50 11.65 3.82
CA ASN A 82 20.68 10.81 2.93
C ASN A 82 19.44 10.34 3.67
N VAL A 83 18.28 10.53 3.04
CA VAL A 83 17.00 10.13 3.63
C VAL A 83 16.55 8.80 3.04
N TYR A 84 15.91 8.00 3.88
CA TYR A 84 15.32 6.72 3.48
C TYR A 84 14.23 6.34 4.46
N ALA A 85 13.50 5.30 4.16
CA ALA A 85 12.46 4.82 5.06
C ALA A 85 12.34 3.31 5.03
N THR A 86 11.96 2.78 6.18
CA THR A 86 11.65 1.36 6.34
C THR A 86 10.15 1.22 6.51
N LEU A 87 9.57 0.24 5.82
CA LEU A 87 8.17 -0.13 6.02
C LEU A 87 8.10 -1.16 7.15
N SER A 88 7.40 -0.81 8.22
CA SER A 88 7.07 -1.73 9.29
C SER A 88 5.59 -2.10 9.13
N ILE A 89 5.29 -3.37 8.92
CA ILE A 89 3.95 -3.80 8.54
C ILE A 89 3.53 -5.05 9.32
N SER A 90 2.24 -5.12 9.63
CA SER A 90 1.68 -6.23 10.38
C SER A 90 1.90 -7.56 9.68
N ASP A 91 2.12 -8.61 10.48
CA ASP A 91 2.27 -9.98 9.97
C ASP A 91 0.93 -10.59 9.55
N ARG A 92 -0.20 -9.91 9.82
CA ARG A 92 -1.52 -10.40 9.48
C ARG A 92 -2.53 -9.29 9.31
N PHE A 93 -3.48 -9.51 8.42
CA PHE A 93 -4.60 -8.61 8.16
C PHE A 93 -5.90 -9.41 8.16
N ILE A 94 -7.01 -8.73 8.46
CA ILE A 94 -8.34 -9.34 8.48
C ILE A 94 -8.68 -9.99 7.14
N ASN A 95 -8.22 -9.37 6.05
CA ASN A 95 -8.34 -9.89 4.69
C ASN A 95 -7.30 -9.23 3.77
N LYS A 96 -7.23 -9.69 2.54
CA LYS A 96 -6.26 -9.17 1.57
C LYS A 96 -6.51 -7.71 1.22
N ASN A 97 -7.78 -7.29 1.14
CA ASN A 97 -8.09 -5.91 0.79
C ASN A 97 -7.53 -4.93 1.82
N GLU A 98 -7.65 -5.25 3.10
CA GLU A 98 -7.09 -4.41 4.15
C GLU A 98 -5.57 -4.29 4.04
N PHE A 99 -4.90 -5.36 3.64
CA PHE A 99 -3.48 -5.32 3.34
C PHE A 99 -3.18 -4.36 2.19
N LEU A 100 -3.94 -4.45 1.10
CA LEU A 100 -3.72 -3.59 -0.08
C LEU A 100 -3.97 -2.12 0.25
N TYR A 101 -5.01 -1.83 1.00
CA TYR A 101 -5.32 -0.45 1.41
C TYR A 101 -4.22 0.12 2.30
N THR A 102 -3.72 -0.70 3.22
CA THR A 102 -2.63 -0.30 4.11
C THR A 102 -1.35 -0.03 3.33
N LEU A 103 -1.01 -0.91 2.39
CA LEU A 103 0.18 -0.73 1.56
C LEU A 103 0.12 0.58 0.76
N ALA A 104 -1.03 0.85 0.12
CA ALA A 104 -1.20 2.09 -0.63
C ALA A 104 -1.05 3.32 0.25
N HIS A 105 -1.60 3.29 1.45
CA HIS A 105 -1.47 4.36 2.44
C HIS A 105 0.00 4.61 2.77
N GLU A 106 0.75 3.57 3.06
CA GLU A 106 2.17 3.70 3.41
C GLU A 106 3.02 4.13 2.22
N MET A 107 2.64 3.75 1.01
CA MET A 107 3.33 4.21 -0.20
C MET A 107 3.20 5.72 -0.38
N ILE A 108 2.05 6.29 -0.02
CA ILE A 108 1.88 7.75 -0.04
C ILE A 108 2.83 8.40 0.96
N HIS A 109 2.98 7.84 2.15
CA HIS A 109 3.93 8.35 3.13
C HIS A 109 5.38 8.24 2.64
N GLN A 110 5.72 7.16 1.94
CA GLN A 110 7.04 7.02 1.34
C GLN A 110 7.28 8.13 0.30
N TRP A 111 6.29 8.42 -0.53
CA TRP A 111 6.37 9.52 -1.48
C TRP A 111 6.54 10.87 -0.78
N GLN A 112 5.73 11.13 0.27
CA GLN A 112 5.86 12.37 1.05
C GLN A 112 7.26 12.52 1.63
N TRP A 113 7.79 11.45 2.22
CA TRP A 113 9.09 11.51 2.87
C TRP A 113 10.21 11.72 1.86
N MET A 114 10.24 10.95 0.79
CA MET A 114 11.34 10.99 -0.19
C MET A 114 11.31 12.24 -1.06
N GLU A 115 10.12 12.73 -1.42
CA GLU A 115 9.99 13.87 -2.33
C GLU A 115 9.78 15.21 -1.61
N LEU A 116 9.11 15.21 -0.46
CA LEU A 116 8.68 16.42 0.19
C LEU A 116 9.24 16.59 1.60
N ASN A 117 9.93 15.61 2.12
CA ASN A 117 10.42 15.57 3.49
C ASN A 117 9.28 15.82 4.50
N GLN A 118 8.13 15.22 4.23
CA GLN A 118 6.93 15.31 5.06
C GLN A 118 6.43 13.93 5.44
N LEU A 119 5.77 13.84 6.59
CA LEU A 119 5.05 12.65 7.02
C LEU A 119 3.83 13.12 7.80
N ASP A 120 2.70 13.27 7.11
CA ASP A 120 1.47 13.73 7.74
C ASP A 120 0.25 13.28 6.94
N HIS A 121 -0.92 13.61 7.45
CA HIS A 121 -2.19 13.36 6.76
C HIS A 121 -2.80 14.68 6.27
N GLY A 122 -1.96 15.57 5.78
CA GLY A 122 -2.36 16.87 5.24
C GLY A 122 -2.69 16.82 3.75
N LYS A 123 -2.59 17.98 3.10
CA LYS A 123 -2.99 18.13 1.70
C LYS A 123 -2.27 17.19 0.76
N THR A 124 -0.98 16.99 0.95
CA THR A 124 -0.19 16.16 0.06
C THR A 124 -0.56 14.68 0.18
N PHE A 125 -1.00 14.26 1.36
CA PHE A 125 -1.54 12.92 1.55
C PHE A 125 -2.88 12.77 0.83
N TRP A 126 -3.81 13.66 1.09
CA TRP A 126 -5.17 13.58 0.55
C TRP A 126 -5.27 13.82 -0.95
N LYS A 127 -4.25 14.40 -1.57
CA LYS A 127 -4.29 14.62 -3.01
C LYS A 127 -4.40 13.30 -3.80
N TRP A 128 -4.02 12.17 -3.19
CA TRP A 128 -4.09 10.86 -3.83
C TRP A 128 -5.46 10.20 -3.72
N LYS A 129 -6.37 10.78 -2.94
CA LYS A 129 -7.67 10.16 -2.66
C LYS A 129 -8.45 9.81 -3.93
N ASN A 130 -8.57 10.75 -4.84
CA ASN A 130 -9.35 10.53 -6.07
C ASN A 130 -8.66 9.54 -7.00
N LYS A 131 -7.35 9.58 -7.07
CA LYS A 131 -6.59 8.64 -7.90
C LYS A 131 -6.77 7.21 -7.39
N LEU A 132 -6.64 7.01 -6.08
CA LEU A 132 -6.85 5.70 -5.49
C LEU A 132 -8.30 5.22 -5.64
N ALA A 133 -9.26 6.13 -5.56
CA ALA A 133 -10.67 5.77 -5.74
C ALA A 133 -10.96 5.19 -7.12
N GLN A 134 -10.20 5.59 -8.14
CA GLN A 134 -10.32 5.00 -9.48
C GLN A 134 -9.99 3.53 -9.49
N PHE A 135 -9.21 3.07 -8.53
CA PHE A 135 -8.81 1.67 -8.38
C PHE A 135 -9.56 0.98 -7.24
N GLU A 136 -10.63 1.62 -6.75
CA GLU A 136 -11.46 1.09 -5.67
C GLU A 136 -10.68 0.91 -4.36
N ILE A 137 -9.68 1.76 -4.15
CA ILE A 137 -8.88 1.78 -2.93
C ILE A 137 -9.28 2.98 -2.10
N PRO A 138 -9.93 2.77 -0.94
CA PRO A 138 -10.26 3.87 -0.05
C PRO A 138 -9.00 4.42 0.62
N LEU A 139 -8.90 5.73 0.72
CA LEU A 139 -7.82 6.36 1.48
C LEU A 139 -8.40 6.88 2.79
N THR A 140 -7.85 6.40 3.88
CA THR A 140 -8.27 6.76 5.23
C THR A 140 -7.05 7.09 6.08
N ILE A 141 -7.27 7.82 7.17
CA ILE A 141 -6.21 8.10 8.15
C ILE A 141 -5.90 6.85 8.96
N LYS A 142 -6.93 6.09 9.24
CA LYS A 142 -6.86 4.97 10.18
C LYS A 142 -6.49 3.68 9.46
N ILE A 143 -5.44 3.07 9.90
CA ILE A 143 -5.02 1.77 9.43
C ILE A 143 -4.63 0.86 10.60
#